data_f1ce55e1d382f6d5484c37e25699b26f
#
_entry.id   f1ce55e1d382f6d5484c37e25699b26f
#
_cell.length_a   1.000
_cell.length_b   1.000
_cell.length_c   1.000
_cell.angle_alpha   90.00
_cell.angle_beta   90.00
_cell.angle_gamma   90.00
#
_symmetry.space_group_name_H-M   'P 1'
#
loop_
_entity.id
_entity.type
_entity.pdbx_description
1 polymer ?
#
loop_
_entity_poly.entity_id
_entity_poly.type
_entity_poly.pdbx_seq_one_letter_code
_entity_poly.pdbx_strand_id
1 'polypeptide(L)'
;IFVIYRIGNAIGDQLCMSAIVRLIDEQYPFKIVIISSYPEIFYNNPRVWKNIGVKRFSLYISRVLRFFSGPQLENFLFKNNKYSFEEYMRSSGKGLHLVEAHSLHFNHGINYNIIQNEIHLSKSEIEKYAKKFNLPESYSVIQPNSKISYTPNKQWDVCNFQKVVDKRCDIYWVQVGSQNEFLLKNVQDYRGITTLRELFYIVSRSQFVFA
;
A
#
# COMPACT_ATOMS: atom_id res chain seq x y z
N ILE A 1 22.00 -3.38 -10.03
CA ILE A 1 20.72 -3.93 -9.53
C ILE A 1 20.41 -3.26 -8.21
N PHE A 2 19.23 -2.68 -8.10
CA PHE A 2 18.68 -2.22 -6.82
C PHE A 2 17.81 -3.30 -6.19
N VAL A 3 18.02 -3.58 -4.92
CA VAL A 3 17.19 -4.51 -4.16
C VAL A 3 16.42 -3.71 -3.11
N ILE A 4 15.11 -3.64 -3.26
CA ILE A 4 14.23 -3.03 -2.29
C ILE A 4 13.60 -4.13 -1.45
N TYR A 5 13.84 -4.06 -0.16
CA TYR A 5 13.41 -5.06 0.78
C TYR A 5 12.43 -4.46 1.80
N ARG A 6 11.18 -4.94 1.80
CA ARG A 6 10.17 -4.56 2.78
C ARG A 6 9.38 -5.76 3.27
N ILE A 7 9.63 -6.14 4.52
CA ILE A 7 8.87 -7.20 5.19
C ILE A 7 8.12 -6.59 6.37
N GLY A 8 6.85 -6.85 6.45
CA GLY A 8 5.98 -6.36 7.51
C GLY A 8 4.51 -6.53 7.18
N ASN A 9 3.64 -6.28 8.15
CA ASN A 9 2.20 -6.47 8.01
C ASN A 9 1.45 -5.18 7.61
N ALA A 10 2.16 -4.08 7.38
CA ALA A 10 1.54 -2.79 7.03
C ALA A 10 1.47 -2.64 5.50
N ILE A 11 0.28 -2.83 4.94
CA ILE A 11 0.03 -2.66 3.49
C ILE A 11 0.34 -1.24 3.05
N GLY A 12 -0.03 -0.22 3.84
CA GLY A 12 0.22 1.18 3.51
C GLY A 12 1.69 1.50 3.29
N ASP A 13 2.57 0.96 4.14
CA ASP A 13 4.02 1.11 3.98
C ASP A 13 4.53 0.45 2.68
N GLN A 14 3.94 -0.69 2.30
CA GLN A 14 4.29 -1.36 1.04
C GLN A 14 3.81 -0.56 -0.18
N LEU A 15 2.65 0.09 -0.07
CA LEU A 15 2.16 1.00 -1.12
C LEU A 15 3.09 2.20 -1.29
N CYS A 16 3.60 2.78 -0.21
CA CYS A 16 4.59 3.86 -0.28
C CYS A 16 5.87 3.43 -1.03
N MET A 17 6.24 2.14 -0.95
CA MET A 17 7.39 1.61 -1.70
C MET A 17 7.18 1.64 -3.21
N SER A 18 5.95 1.60 -3.71
CA SER A 18 5.69 1.69 -5.16
C SER A 18 6.10 3.06 -5.74
N ALA A 19 5.90 4.14 -4.97
CA ALA A 19 6.38 5.48 -5.34
C ALA A 19 7.91 5.54 -5.37
N ILE A 20 8.59 4.89 -4.42
CA ILE A 20 10.05 4.83 -4.37
C ILE A 20 10.60 4.03 -5.55
N VAL A 21 9.97 2.93 -5.94
CA VAL A 21 10.32 2.16 -7.15
C VAL A 21 10.32 3.07 -8.37
N ARG A 22 9.27 3.88 -8.53
CA ARG A 22 9.18 4.85 -9.63
C ARG A 22 10.33 5.86 -9.59
N LEU A 23 10.57 6.48 -8.44
CA LEU A 23 11.64 7.49 -8.27
C LEU A 23 13.03 6.92 -8.59
N ILE A 24 13.30 5.67 -8.19
CA ILE A 24 14.56 4.99 -8.50
C ILE A 24 14.68 4.72 -9.99
N ASP A 25 13.63 4.20 -10.62
CA ASP A 25 13.64 3.87 -12.05
C ASP A 25 13.83 5.12 -12.93
N GLU A 26 13.23 6.25 -12.54
CA GLU A 26 13.38 7.52 -13.26
C GLU A 26 14.78 8.15 -13.13
N GLN A 27 15.50 7.84 -12.05
CA GLN A 27 16.81 8.46 -11.77
C GLN A 27 18.00 7.56 -12.10
N TYR A 28 17.80 6.26 -12.11
CA TYR A 28 18.89 5.30 -12.23
C TYR A 28 18.60 4.21 -13.25
N PRO A 29 19.56 3.88 -14.15
CA PRO A 29 19.39 2.84 -15.17
C PRO A 29 19.57 1.43 -14.59
N PHE A 30 19.03 1.16 -13.42
CA PHE A 30 19.23 -0.11 -12.73
C PHE A 30 18.00 -1.00 -12.76
N LYS A 31 18.21 -2.30 -12.85
CA LYS A 31 17.15 -3.30 -12.65
C LYS A 31 16.74 -3.32 -11.18
N ILE A 32 15.43 -3.21 -10.91
CA ILE A 32 14.88 -3.18 -9.55
C ILE A 32 14.36 -4.57 -9.18
N VAL A 33 14.82 -5.08 -8.05
CA VAL A 33 14.33 -6.32 -7.43
C VAL A 33 13.55 -5.93 -6.16
N ILE A 34 12.31 -6.40 -6.05
CA ILE A 34 11.47 -6.21 -4.88
C ILE A 34 11.42 -7.51 -4.08
N ILE A 35 11.60 -7.40 -2.76
CA ILE A 35 11.37 -8.47 -1.80
C ILE A 35 10.34 -7.98 -0.79
N SER A 36 9.11 -8.49 -0.84
CA SER A 36 7.97 -7.91 -0.12
C SER A 36 7.08 -8.96 0.51
N SER A 37 6.44 -8.62 1.64
CA SER A 37 5.36 -9.42 2.24
C SER A 37 4.05 -9.34 1.44
N TYR A 38 3.91 -8.34 0.58
CA TYR A 38 2.75 -8.12 -0.29
C TYR A 38 3.20 -7.95 -1.74
N PRO A 39 3.72 -9.03 -2.37
CA PRO A 39 4.22 -8.95 -3.74
C PRO A 39 3.12 -8.53 -4.74
N GLU A 40 1.86 -8.75 -4.39
CA GLU A 40 0.69 -8.38 -5.20
C GLU A 40 0.66 -6.89 -5.54
N ILE A 41 1.24 -6.03 -4.70
CA ILE A 41 1.34 -4.58 -4.94
C ILE A 41 2.18 -4.29 -6.19
N PHE A 42 3.19 -5.12 -6.44
CA PHE A 42 4.18 -4.90 -7.49
C PHE A 42 3.95 -5.76 -8.75
N TYR A 43 2.87 -6.55 -8.80
CA TYR A 43 2.54 -7.34 -10.00
C TYR A 43 2.25 -6.41 -11.18
N ASN A 44 2.74 -6.81 -12.34
CA ASN A 44 2.61 -6.06 -13.61
C ASN A 44 3.27 -4.66 -13.60
N ASN A 45 4.05 -4.31 -12.59
CA ASN A 45 4.78 -3.05 -12.58
C ASN A 45 5.95 -3.14 -13.56
N PRO A 46 5.97 -2.34 -14.65
CA PRO A 46 7.00 -2.42 -15.68
C PRO A 46 8.39 -2.02 -15.20
N ARG A 47 8.47 -1.30 -14.07
CA ARG A 47 9.72 -0.84 -13.45
C ARG A 47 10.39 -1.92 -12.61
N VAL A 48 9.67 -3.01 -12.28
CA VAL A 48 10.16 -4.09 -11.45
C VAL A 48 10.64 -5.25 -12.30
N TRP A 49 11.95 -5.47 -12.29
CA TRP A 49 12.55 -6.59 -13.02
C TRP A 49 12.21 -7.94 -12.37
N LYS A 50 12.26 -8.02 -11.03
CA LYS A 50 11.94 -9.24 -10.28
C LYS A 50 11.22 -8.91 -9.00
N ASN A 51 10.13 -9.62 -8.76
CA ASN A 51 9.31 -9.48 -7.56
C ASN A 51 9.29 -10.82 -6.81
N ILE A 52 9.72 -10.80 -5.54
CA ILE A 52 9.86 -11.97 -4.68
C ILE A 52 8.94 -11.79 -3.47
N GLY A 53 7.91 -12.63 -3.40
CA GLY A 53 7.03 -12.71 -2.25
C GLY A 53 7.70 -13.46 -1.11
N VAL A 54 7.65 -12.88 0.09
CA VAL A 54 8.23 -13.48 1.27
C VAL A 54 7.14 -13.73 2.29
N LYS A 55 6.81 -14.99 2.55
CA LYS A 55 5.90 -15.37 3.62
C LYS A 55 6.56 -15.09 4.99
N ARG A 56 5.74 -14.89 6.01
CA ARG A 56 6.13 -14.55 7.40
C ARG A 56 7.32 -15.37 7.97
N PHE A 57 7.61 -16.54 7.41
CA PHE A 57 8.71 -17.44 7.79
C PHE A 57 10.11 -16.91 7.44
N SER A 58 10.20 -15.90 6.61
CA SER A 58 11.48 -15.40 6.08
C SER A 58 12.14 -14.32 6.94
N LEU A 59 11.62 -13.99 8.11
CA LEU A 59 12.37 -13.21 9.10
C LEU A 59 13.72 -13.87 9.44
N TYR A 60 13.79 -15.19 9.32
CA TYR A 60 15.06 -15.94 9.43
C TYR A 60 15.97 -15.71 8.21
N ILE A 61 15.43 -15.74 7.01
CA ILE A 61 16.20 -15.48 5.78
C ILE A 61 16.72 -14.03 5.79
N SER A 62 15.96 -13.07 6.29
CA SER A 62 16.41 -11.69 6.40
C SER A 62 17.57 -11.53 7.39
N ARG A 63 17.55 -12.28 8.49
CA ARG A 63 18.67 -12.32 9.45
C ARG A 63 19.91 -12.99 8.85
N VAL A 64 19.72 -14.08 8.09
CA VAL A 64 20.78 -14.78 7.39
C VAL A 64 21.38 -13.91 6.28
N LEU A 65 20.56 -13.26 5.47
CA LEU A 65 21.01 -12.31 4.46
C LEU A 65 21.77 -11.13 5.08
N ARG A 66 21.37 -10.65 6.25
CA ARG A 66 22.12 -9.64 7.02
C ARG A 66 23.48 -10.13 7.47
N PHE A 67 23.60 -11.40 7.81
CA PHE A 67 24.87 -11.98 8.27
C PHE A 67 25.88 -12.13 7.12
N PHE A 68 25.40 -12.45 5.91
CA PHE A 68 26.23 -12.61 4.72
C PHE A 68 26.40 -11.34 3.88
N SER A 69 25.58 -10.31 4.11
CA SER A 69 25.71 -9.02 3.45
C SER A 69 26.66 -8.12 4.24
N GLY A 70 27.91 -8.06 3.81
CA GLY A 70 28.86 -7.05 4.30
C GLY A 70 28.37 -5.61 4.01
N PRO A 71 29.07 -4.61 4.54
CA PRO A 71 28.68 -3.19 4.46
C PRO A 71 28.41 -2.68 3.04
N GLN A 72 28.95 -3.32 2.01
CA GLN A 72 28.70 -2.95 0.62
C GLN A 72 27.30 -3.32 0.11
N LEU A 73 26.67 -4.37 0.64
CA LEU A 73 25.25 -4.65 0.35
C LEU A 73 24.29 -3.74 1.12
N GLU A 74 24.73 -3.14 2.22
CA GLU A 74 23.92 -2.17 2.96
C GLU A 74 23.58 -0.93 2.13
N ASN A 75 24.43 -0.55 1.21
CA ASN A 75 24.20 0.56 0.28
C ASN A 75 23.16 0.26 -0.81
N PHE A 76 22.84 -1.01 -1.01
CA PHE A 76 21.87 -1.48 -2.02
C PHE A 76 20.60 -2.08 -1.43
N LEU A 77 20.55 -2.29 -0.11
CA LEU A 77 19.39 -2.82 0.58
C LEU A 77 18.67 -1.70 1.33
N PHE A 78 17.45 -1.41 0.91
CA PHE A 78 16.58 -0.54 1.66
C PHE A 78 16.18 -1.22 2.98
N LYS A 79 16.88 -0.90 4.05
CA LYS A 79 16.56 -1.36 5.41
C LYS A 79 15.49 -0.48 6.03
N ASN A 80 14.27 -0.95 6.04
CA ASN A 80 13.18 -0.26 6.66
C ASN A 80 13.00 -0.58 8.16
N ASN A 81 14.03 -0.97 8.86
CA ASN A 81 13.92 -1.39 10.26
C ASN A 81 14.56 -0.43 11.27
N LYS A 82 15.08 0.71 10.84
CA LYS A 82 15.77 1.63 11.77
C LYS A 82 14.97 2.85 12.17
N TYR A 83 13.90 3.17 11.46
CA TYR A 83 13.07 4.29 11.88
C TYR A 83 11.75 3.77 12.39
N SER A 84 11.61 3.76 13.72
CA SER A 84 10.29 3.77 14.33
C SER A 84 9.55 5.04 13.88
N PHE A 85 8.23 5.03 13.92
CA PHE A 85 7.44 6.23 13.66
C PHE A 85 7.89 7.40 14.55
N GLU A 86 8.37 7.12 15.77
CA GLU A 86 8.91 8.10 16.70
C GLU A 86 10.23 8.72 16.20
N GLU A 87 11.13 7.91 15.65
CA GLU A 87 12.36 8.42 15.03
C GLU A 87 12.05 9.22 13.77
N TYR A 88 11.07 8.79 12.99
CA TYR A 88 10.54 9.55 11.87
C TYR A 88 10.01 10.91 12.32
N MET A 89 9.16 10.95 13.35
CA MET A 89 8.62 12.20 13.89
C MET A 89 9.69 13.09 14.52
N ARG A 90 10.70 12.51 15.18
CA ARG A 90 11.83 13.26 15.77
C ARG A 90 12.78 13.79 14.70
N SER A 91 13.13 13.00 13.71
CA SER A 91 14.05 13.40 12.66
C SER A 91 13.44 14.42 11.71
N SER A 92 12.13 14.35 11.51
CA SER A 92 11.48 15.20 10.53
C SER A 92 11.19 16.61 11.04
N GLY A 93 10.95 16.83 12.36
CA GLY A 93 10.61 18.18 12.88
C GLY A 93 9.76 19.09 11.93
N LYS A 94 9.59 18.66 10.70
CA LYS A 94 9.05 19.36 9.53
C LYS A 94 7.84 18.66 8.89
N GLY A 95 7.32 17.56 9.46
CA GLY A 95 6.15 16.88 8.90
C GLY A 95 6.38 16.28 7.50
N LEU A 96 7.51 15.60 7.29
CA LEU A 96 7.81 14.91 6.02
C LEU A 96 6.76 13.85 5.68
N HIS A 97 6.42 13.73 4.42
CA HIS A 97 5.59 12.62 3.95
C HIS A 97 6.33 11.28 4.14
N LEU A 98 5.58 10.19 4.38
CA LEU A 98 6.15 8.87 4.64
C LEU A 98 7.09 8.38 3.52
N VAL A 99 6.76 8.68 2.26
CA VAL A 99 7.62 8.37 1.11
C VAL A 99 8.95 9.14 1.18
N GLU A 100 8.92 10.41 1.58
CA GLU A 100 10.14 11.21 1.78
C GLU A 100 11.02 10.62 2.87
N ALA A 101 10.42 10.26 4.01
CA ALA A 101 11.16 9.61 5.10
C ALA A 101 11.81 8.30 4.67
N HIS A 102 11.10 7.48 3.90
CA HIS A 102 11.66 6.25 3.36
C HIS A 102 12.78 6.50 2.34
N SER A 103 12.71 7.58 1.59
CA SER A 103 13.69 7.93 0.58
C SER A 103 14.98 8.54 1.14
N LEU A 104 14.95 9.08 2.36
CA LEU A 104 16.16 9.55 3.06
C LEU A 104 17.21 8.46 3.25
N HIS A 105 16.82 7.19 3.13
CA HIS A 105 17.76 6.06 3.10
C HIS A 105 18.58 5.95 1.80
N PHE A 106 18.16 6.64 0.75
CA PHE A 106 18.90 6.78 -0.48
C PHE A 106 19.68 8.10 -0.38
N ASN A 107 20.97 8.05 -0.07
CA ASN A 107 21.86 9.21 0.11
C ASN A 107 22.03 10.11 -1.13
N HIS A 108 21.17 9.97 -2.12
CA HIS A 108 21.23 10.67 -3.38
C HIS A 108 19.93 11.44 -3.57
N GLY A 109 19.95 12.74 -3.39
CA GLY A 109 18.82 13.66 -3.44
C GLY A 109 17.72 13.30 -4.44
N ILE A 110 16.79 12.47 -3.99
CA ILE A 110 15.61 12.10 -4.76
C ILE A 110 14.71 13.34 -4.81
N ASN A 111 14.36 13.78 -6.00
CA ASN A 111 13.44 14.89 -6.19
C ASN A 111 12.01 14.42 -5.91
N TYR A 112 11.38 14.95 -4.86
CA TYR A 112 10.07 14.52 -4.36
C TYR A 112 8.88 15.29 -4.91
N ASN A 113 9.03 16.06 -5.95
CA ASN A 113 7.98 16.96 -6.43
C ASN A 113 6.67 16.25 -6.80
N ILE A 114 6.70 14.93 -7.02
CA ILE A 114 5.49 14.14 -7.30
C ILE A 114 5.59 12.80 -6.56
N ILE A 115 4.96 12.71 -5.38
CA ILE A 115 4.80 11.45 -4.66
C ILE A 115 3.51 10.78 -5.12
N GLN A 116 3.63 9.78 -5.97
CA GLN A 116 2.49 9.03 -6.48
C GLN A 116 2.74 7.54 -6.39
N ASN A 117 1.88 6.86 -5.64
CA ASN A 117 1.87 5.40 -5.59
C ASN A 117 1.35 4.82 -6.90
N GLU A 118 1.90 3.70 -7.32
CA GLU A 118 1.53 3.03 -8.56
C GLU A 118 1.08 1.59 -8.29
N ILE A 119 -0.08 1.24 -8.85
CA ILE A 119 -0.61 -0.11 -8.91
C ILE A 119 -0.95 -0.43 -10.35
N HIS A 120 -0.41 -1.51 -10.86
CA HIS A 120 -0.61 -1.92 -12.25
C HIS A 120 -1.51 -3.17 -12.30
N LEU A 121 -2.71 -3.01 -12.85
CA LEU A 121 -3.63 -4.11 -13.14
C LEU A 121 -3.49 -4.49 -14.61
N SER A 122 -3.38 -5.79 -14.92
CA SER A 122 -3.39 -6.27 -16.28
C SER A 122 -4.79 -6.18 -16.90
N LYS A 123 -4.88 -6.16 -18.24
CA LYS A 123 -6.17 -6.17 -18.93
C LYS A 123 -7.02 -7.39 -18.55
N SER A 124 -6.39 -8.55 -18.43
CA SER A 124 -7.07 -9.79 -18.03
C SER A 124 -7.62 -9.74 -16.59
N GLU A 125 -6.89 -9.10 -15.66
CA GLU A 125 -7.40 -8.87 -14.30
C GLU A 125 -8.61 -7.93 -14.31
N ILE A 126 -8.52 -6.84 -15.06
CA ILE A 126 -9.62 -5.87 -15.17
C ILE A 126 -10.87 -6.54 -15.72
N GLU A 127 -10.77 -7.30 -16.81
CA GLU A 127 -11.90 -8.02 -17.42
C GLU A 127 -12.49 -9.09 -16.47
N LYS A 128 -11.62 -9.85 -15.81
CA LYS A 128 -12.00 -10.87 -14.82
C LYS A 128 -12.77 -10.25 -13.66
N TYR A 129 -12.25 -9.16 -13.10
CA TYR A 129 -12.83 -8.53 -11.91
C TYR A 129 -14.10 -7.75 -12.25
N ALA A 130 -14.17 -7.14 -13.44
CA ALA A 130 -15.39 -6.53 -13.95
C ALA A 130 -16.55 -7.54 -14.00
N LYS A 131 -16.31 -8.74 -14.55
CA LYS A 131 -17.29 -9.82 -14.60
C LYS A 131 -17.65 -10.34 -13.21
N LYS A 132 -16.66 -10.45 -12.31
CA LYS A 132 -16.87 -11.00 -10.96
C LYS A 132 -17.75 -10.10 -10.10
N PHE A 133 -17.48 -8.80 -10.09
CA PHE A 133 -18.14 -7.87 -9.17
C PHE A 133 -19.39 -7.22 -9.77
N ASN A 134 -19.45 -7.09 -11.09
CA ASN A 134 -20.59 -6.50 -11.81
C ASN A 134 -21.11 -5.21 -11.16
N LEU A 135 -20.19 -4.33 -10.77
CA LEU A 135 -20.50 -3.06 -10.14
C LEU A 135 -21.09 -2.09 -11.17
N PRO A 136 -21.97 -1.17 -10.75
CA PRO A 136 -22.45 -0.11 -11.64
C PRO A 136 -21.29 0.77 -12.11
N GLU A 137 -21.48 1.48 -13.20
CA GLU A 137 -20.47 2.38 -13.76
C GLU A 137 -20.05 3.48 -12.77
N SER A 138 -21.00 3.91 -11.95
CA SER A 138 -20.81 4.95 -10.94
C SER A 138 -21.05 4.40 -9.54
N TYR A 139 -20.00 4.33 -8.74
CA TYR A 139 -20.07 3.97 -7.32
C TYR A 139 -18.94 4.63 -6.53
N SER A 140 -19.06 4.61 -5.21
CA SER A 140 -18.02 5.08 -4.30
C SER A 140 -17.70 4.04 -3.25
N VAL A 141 -16.44 3.99 -2.84
CA VAL A 141 -15.96 3.05 -1.82
C VAL A 141 -16.04 3.71 -0.45
N ILE A 142 -16.49 2.95 0.56
CA ILE A 142 -16.49 3.38 1.95
C ILE A 142 -15.77 2.37 2.83
N GLN A 143 -14.90 2.86 3.73
CA GLN A 143 -14.16 2.07 4.71
C GLN A 143 -14.18 2.76 6.07
N PRO A 144 -15.15 2.43 6.94
CA PRO A 144 -15.34 3.13 8.21
C PRO A 144 -14.37 2.71 9.32
N ASN A 145 -13.61 1.64 9.12
CA ASN A 145 -12.80 1.07 10.18
C ASN A 145 -11.32 1.23 9.90
N SER A 146 -10.56 1.55 10.93
CA SER A 146 -9.12 1.62 10.89
C SER A 146 -8.48 0.71 11.95
N LYS A 147 -7.21 0.39 11.78
CA LYS A 147 -6.45 -0.35 12.77
C LYS A 147 -6.16 0.54 13.97
N ILE A 148 -6.92 0.39 15.05
CA ILE A 148 -6.81 1.21 16.27
C ILE A 148 -5.67 0.77 17.22
N SER A 149 -5.09 -0.42 17.04
CA SER A 149 -4.05 -0.95 17.92
C SER A 149 -2.77 -0.12 17.98
N TYR A 150 -2.56 0.77 17.02
CA TYR A 150 -1.39 1.64 16.96
C TYR A 150 -1.73 3.09 17.33
N THR A 151 -2.84 3.62 16.84
CA THR A 151 -3.36 4.94 17.18
C THR A 151 -4.86 5.01 16.98
N PRO A 152 -5.65 5.49 17.96
CA PRO A 152 -7.09 5.68 17.81
C PRO A 152 -7.43 6.88 16.92
N ASN A 153 -6.50 7.79 16.68
CA ASN A 153 -6.73 9.06 15.97
C ASN A 153 -7.09 8.90 14.49
N LYS A 154 -6.97 7.68 13.95
CA LYS A 154 -7.35 7.35 12.57
C LYS A 154 -8.80 6.88 12.44
N GLN A 155 -9.49 6.73 13.55
CA GLN A 155 -10.85 6.22 13.55
C GLN A 155 -11.85 7.34 13.81
N TRP A 156 -12.72 7.55 12.84
CA TRP A 156 -13.93 8.34 13.05
C TRP A 156 -15.06 7.42 13.55
N ASP A 157 -16.05 7.98 14.26
CA ASP A 157 -17.18 7.19 14.77
C ASP A 157 -17.99 6.59 13.60
N VAL A 158 -18.23 5.28 13.65
CA VAL A 158 -18.97 4.53 12.62
C VAL A 158 -20.37 5.11 12.40
N CYS A 159 -21.01 5.63 13.46
CA CYS A 159 -22.31 6.29 13.35
C CYS A 159 -22.27 7.51 12.43
N ASN A 160 -21.14 8.20 12.33
CA ASN A 160 -21.01 9.32 11.42
C ASN A 160 -20.86 8.87 9.97
N PHE A 161 -20.16 7.75 9.72
CA PHE A 161 -20.15 7.12 8.39
C PHE A 161 -21.56 6.72 7.96
N GLN A 162 -22.36 6.13 8.87
CA GLN A 162 -23.75 5.81 8.59
C GLN A 162 -24.58 7.06 8.23
N LYS A 163 -24.42 8.17 8.96
CA LYS A 163 -25.10 9.42 8.63
C LYS A 163 -24.73 9.96 7.23
N VAL A 164 -23.48 9.75 6.80
CA VAL A 164 -23.05 10.13 5.44
C VAL A 164 -23.77 9.28 4.40
N VAL A 165 -23.79 7.95 4.59
CA VAL A 165 -24.50 7.03 3.70
C VAL A 165 -25.99 7.39 3.61
N ASP A 166 -26.63 7.63 4.75
CA ASP A 166 -28.07 7.95 4.82
C ASP A 166 -28.41 9.30 4.15
N LYS A 167 -27.51 10.28 4.24
CA LYS A 167 -27.68 11.59 3.58
C LYS A 167 -27.38 11.55 2.08
N ARG A 168 -26.53 10.64 1.64
CA ARG A 168 -26.10 10.53 0.26
C ARG A 168 -26.62 9.22 -0.35
N CYS A 169 -27.95 9.06 -0.29
CA CYS A 169 -28.68 7.93 -0.89
C CYS A 169 -28.62 7.94 -2.44
N ASP A 170 -28.18 9.04 -3.04
CA ASP A 170 -27.88 9.17 -4.46
C ASP A 170 -26.61 8.43 -4.90
N ILE A 171 -25.76 8.01 -3.96
CA ILE A 171 -24.49 7.30 -4.23
C ILE A 171 -24.68 5.80 -4.01
N TYR A 172 -24.23 5.01 -4.97
CA TYR A 172 -24.07 3.57 -4.77
C TYR A 172 -22.81 3.29 -3.95
N TRP A 173 -23.00 2.97 -2.68
CA TRP A 173 -21.90 2.74 -1.74
C TRP A 173 -21.45 1.28 -1.74
N VAL A 174 -20.14 1.07 -1.82
CA VAL A 174 -19.47 -0.22 -1.71
C VAL A 174 -18.60 -0.23 -0.47
N GLN A 175 -18.96 -1.00 0.54
CA GLN A 175 -18.13 -1.15 1.74
C GLN A 175 -17.10 -2.25 1.54
N VAL A 176 -15.84 -1.90 1.79
CA VAL A 176 -14.70 -2.82 1.81
C VAL A 176 -14.12 -2.92 3.22
N GLY A 177 -13.24 -3.89 3.45
CA GLY A 177 -12.58 -4.10 4.75
C GLY A 177 -12.57 -5.55 5.18
N SER A 178 -12.30 -5.81 6.46
CA SER A 178 -12.31 -7.14 7.03
C SER A 178 -13.71 -7.60 7.38
N GLN A 179 -13.98 -8.91 7.28
CA GLN A 179 -15.31 -9.47 7.53
C GLN A 179 -15.86 -9.15 8.94
N ASN A 180 -14.99 -9.05 9.93
CA ASN A 180 -15.37 -8.80 11.33
C ASN A 180 -15.59 -7.32 11.66
N GLU A 181 -15.45 -6.43 10.70
CA GLU A 181 -15.71 -5.01 10.88
C GLU A 181 -17.20 -4.70 10.88
N PHE A 182 -17.59 -3.53 11.38
CA PHE A 182 -18.98 -3.11 11.39
C PHE A 182 -19.52 -2.95 9.97
N LEU A 183 -20.71 -3.50 9.69
CA LEU A 183 -21.42 -3.31 8.42
C LEU A 183 -22.37 -2.12 8.51
N LEU A 184 -22.19 -1.15 7.62
CA LEU A 184 -23.13 -0.06 7.43
C LEU A 184 -24.42 -0.55 6.74
N LYS A 185 -25.52 0.12 6.98
CA LYS A 185 -26.78 -0.11 6.26
C LYS A 185 -26.74 0.58 4.90
N ASN A 186 -27.52 0.09 3.95
CA ASN A 186 -27.66 0.67 2.60
C ASN A 186 -26.35 0.75 1.81
N VAL A 187 -25.47 -0.24 1.97
CA VAL A 187 -24.24 -0.39 1.21
C VAL A 187 -24.15 -1.78 0.57
N GLN A 188 -23.43 -1.90 -0.52
CA GLN A 188 -23.03 -3.20 -1.06
C GLN A 188 -21.85 -3.71 -0.24
N ASP A 189 -21.99 -4.87 0.40
CA ASP A 189 -20.97 -5.45 1.29
C ASP A 189 -19.94 -6.29 0.51
N TYR A 190 -18.68 -5.86 0.54
CA TYR A 190 -17.52 -6.59 0.03
C TYR A 190 -16.44 -6.82 1.08
N ARG A 191 -16.78 -6.71 2.36
CA ARG A 191 -15.85 -6.97 3.47
C ARG A 191 -15.45 -8.46 3.48
N GLY A 192 -14.16 -8.72 3.63
CA GLY A 192 -13.60 -10.05 3.78
C GLY A 192 -13.67 -10.97 2.56
N ILE A 193 -14.29 -10.55 1.45
CA ILE A 193 -14.48 -11.38 0.25
C ILE A 193 -13.57 -11.03 -0.92
N THR A 194 -12.76 -9.96 -0.77
CA THR A 194 -11.84 -9.50 -1.81
C THR A 194 -10.40 -9.90 -1.51
N THR A 195 -9.69 -10.33 -2.51
CA THR A 195 -8.23 -10.35 -2.49
C THR A 195 -7.68 -8.92 -2.61
N LEU A 196 -6.39 -8.72 -2.29
CA LEU A 196 -5.77 -7.39 -2.40
C LEU A 196 -5.84 -6.83 -3.84
N ARG A 197 -5.64 -7.67 -4.85
CA ARG A 197 -5.73 -7.27 -6.27
C ARG A 197 -7.15 -6.88 -6.68
N GLU A 198 -8.14 -7.59 -6.18
CA GLU A 198 -9.55 -7.27 -6.38
C GLU A 198 -9.95 -5.97 -5.69
N LEU A 199 -9.43 -5.74 -4.47
CA LEU A 199 -9.61 -4.47 -3.78
C LEU A 199 -9.02 -3.30 -4.59
N PHE A 200 -7.83 -3.46 -5.15
CA PHE A 200 -7.24 -2.44 -6.02
C PHE A 200 -8.11 -2.14 -7.23
N TYR A 201 -8.69 -3.17 -7.85
CA TYR A 201 -9.64 -2.98 -8.94
C TYR A 201 -10.86 -2.17 -8.50
N ILE A 202 -11.52 -2.55 -7.41
CA ILE A 202 -12.73 -1.88 -6.89
C ILE A 202 -12.41 -0.40 -6.58
N VAL A 203 -11.30 -0.14 -5.90
CA VAL A 203 -10.88 1.22 -5.55
C VAL A 203 -10.54 2.04 -6.80
N SER A 204 -9.84 1.45 -7.77
CA SER A 204 -9.40 2.16 -8.99
C SER A 204 -10.55 2.58 -9.91
N ARG A 205 -11.72 1.94 -9.78
CA ARG A 205 -12.90 2.21 -10.60
C ARG A 205 -13.95 3.03 -9.87
N SER A 206 -13.78 3.28 -8.59
CA SER A 206 -14.67 4.13 -7.80
C SER A 206 -14.51 5.61 -8.14
N GLN A 207 -15.58 6.38 -7.98
CA GLN A 207 -15.52 7.83 -8.12
C GLN A 207 -14.64 8.47 -7.04
N PHE A 208 -14.77 7.99 -5.81
CA PHE A 208 -13.92 8.38 -4.68
C PHE A 208 -13.95 7.31 -3.59
N VAL A 209 -13.04 7.44 -2.64
CA VAL A 209 -12.97 6.62 -1.43
C VAL A 209 -13.21 7.51 -0.23
N PHE A 210 -14.11 7.07 0.64
CA PHE A 210 -14.39 7.70 1.92
C PHE A 210 -13.96 6.77 3.06
N ALA A 211 -12.86 7.13 3.78
CA ALA A 211 -12.24 6.31 4.81
C ALA A 211 -11.75 7.14 6.00
#